data_124f12e5c80d7c468b31584e1a53dacc
#
_entry.id   124f12e5c80d7c468b31584e1a53dacc
#
_cell.length_a   1.000
_cell.length_b   1.000
_cell.length_c   1.000
_cell.angle_alpha   90.00
_cell.angle_beta   90.00
_cell.angle_gamma   90.00
#
_symmetry.space_group_name_H-M   'P 1'
#
loop_
_entity.id
_entity.type
_entity.pdbx_description
1 polymer ?
#
loop_
_entity_poly.entity_id
_entity_poly.type
_entity_poly.pdbx_seq_one_letter_code
_entity_poly.pdbx_strand_id
1 'polypeptide(L)'
;SSATHAIAVGLFSMLRPGDTLYYLTGMPYDTIQEVIGLAGNKPGNMKEWGIDFKHTDLLDNGEVDYEQARKDLQDPKIKVVTIQRSLGYAVRASFTMEKIKKMLKFIKEVRPDVKIFVDNCYGEFSETEEPTFYGADMMAGSLFKNAGAGIVKAGAFLVGKKDLIEGAGSRLNVPGAGKGEGATWGYLRD
;
A
#
# COMPACT_ATOMS: atom_id res chain seq x y z
N SER A 1 -11.29 3.15 -12.14
CA SER A 1 -10.49 2.32 -11.26
C SER A 1 -10.87 2.54 -9.79
N SER A 2 -10.41 1.69 -8.90
CA SER A 2 -10.71 1.69 -7.47
C SER A 2 -9.42 1.87 -6.66
N ALA A 3 -9.55 2.12 -5.35
CA ALA A 3 -8.41 2.12 -4.45
C ALA A 3 -7.67 0.78 -4.44
N THR A 4 -8.39 -0.35 -4.49
CA THR A 4 -7.79 -1.69 -4.63
C THR A 4 -6.89 -1.77 -5.87
N HIS A 5 -7.33 -1.20 -7.02
CA HIS A 5 -6.50 -1.15 -8.22
C HIS A 5 -5.24 -0.28 -8.02
N ALA A 6 -5.37 0.89 -7.42
CA ALA A 6 -4.21 1.74 -7.12
C ALA A 6 -3.20 1.04 -6.20
N ILE A 7 -3.69 0.40 -5.12
CA ILE A 7 -2.85 -0.38 -4.20
C ILE A 7 -2.14 -1.51 -4.96
N ALA A 8 -2.87 -2.29 -5.77
CA ALA A 8 -2.29 -3.37 -6.57
C ALA A 8 -1.19 -2.84 -7.50
N VAL A 9 -1.46 -1.76 -8.26
CA VAL A 9 -0.47 -1.12 -9.15
C VAL A 9 0.77 -0.67 -8.37
N GLY A 10 0.58 0.00 -7.24
CA GLY A 10 1.68 0.45 -6.38
C GLY A 10 2.53 -0.70 -5.87
N LEU A 11 1.92 -1.72 -5.29
CA LEU A 11 2.63 -2.88 -4.75
C LEU A 11 3.37 -3.68 -5.84
N PHE A 12 2.69 -4.01 -6.95
CA PHE A 12 3.33 -4.71 -8.07
C PHE A 12 4.45 -3.90 -8.74
N SER A 13 4.42 -2.57 -8.65
CA SER A 13 5.51 -1.74 -9.19
C SER A 13 6.79 -1.86 -8.39
N MET A 14 6.69 -2.13 -7.09
CA MET A 14 7.79 -2.19 -6.13
C MET A 14 8.33 -3.59 -5.86
N LEU A 15 7.51 -4.63 -6.08
CA LEU A 15 7.84 -6.02 -5.78
C LEU A 15 8.29 -6.78 -7.03
N ARG A 16 9.14 -7.79 -6.83
CA ARG A 16 9.63 -8.71 -7.86
C ARG A 16 9.47 -10.16 -7.41
N PRO A 17 9.50 -11.15 -8.32
CA PRO A 17 9.52 -12.56 -7.94
C PRO A 17 10.63 -12.87 -6.92
N GLY A 18 10.27 -13.56 -5.84
CA GLY A 18 11.16 -13.87 -4.72
C GLY A 18 11.12 -12.84 -3.58
N ASP A 19 10.49 -11.68 -3.78
CA ASP A 19 10.29 -10.70 -2.71
C ASP A 19 9.12 -11.11 -1.81
N THR A 20 9.13 -10.59 -0.59
CA THR A 20 8.03 -10.72 0.37
C THR A 20 7.36 -9.37 0.62
N LEU A 21 6.04 -9.32 0.45
CA LEU A 21 5.18 -8.25 0.91
C LEU A 21 4.86 -8.47 2.39
N TYR A 22 5.06 -7.45 3.22
CA TYR A 22 4.78 -7.52 4.64
C TYR A 22 3.75 -6.50 5.10
N TYR A 23 2.72 -6.95 5.81
CA TYR A 23 1.71 -6.09 6.43
C TYR A 23 1.96 -5.95 7.93
N LEU A 24 2.26 -4.73 8.38
CA LEU A 24 2.51 -4.40 9.78
C LEU A 24 1.24 -4.33 10.62
N THR A 25 0.10 -4.11 10.00
CA THR A 25 -1.18 -3.78 10.64
C THR A 25 -2.21 -4.91 10.57
N GLY A 26 -1.73 -6.15 10.62
CA GLY A 26 -2.58 -7.34 10.52
C GLY A 26 -2.91 -7.74 9.10
N MET A 27 -3.84 -8.68 8.97
CA MET A 27 -4.32 -9.15 7.68
C MET A 27 -4.99 -8.01 6.90
N PRO A 28 -4.66 -7.80 5.60
CA PRO A 28 -5.33 -6.81 4.78
C PRO A 28 -6.80 -7.13 4.55
N TYR A 29 -7.58 -6.12 4.10
CA TYR A 29 -8.99 -6.34 3.77
C TYR A 29 -9.16 -7.29 2.57
N ASP A 30 -10.36 -7.83 2.41
CA ASP A 30 -10.72 -8.96 1.56
C ASP A 30 -10.23 -8.87 0.11
N THR A 31 -10.50 -7.77 -0.60
CA THR A 31 -10.08 -7.66 -2.01
C THR A 31 -8.57 -7.54 -2.18
N ILE A 32 -7.83 -7.06 -1.19
CA ILE A 32 -6.36 -7.13 -1.21
C ILE A 32 -5.87 -8.55 -0.92
N GLN A 33 -6.56 -9.31 -0.09
CA GLN A 33 -6.26 -10.74 0.07
C GLN A 33 -6.38 -11.49 -1.27
N GLU A 34 -7.38 -11.16 -2.11
CA GLU A 34 -7.48 -11.70 -3.48
C GLU A 34 -6.29 -11.27 -4.36
N VAL A 35 -5.89 -9.99 -4.32
CA VAL A 35 -4.72 -9.47 -5.06
C VAL A 35 -3.44 -10.19 -4.65
N ILE A 36 -3.28 -10.50 -3.38
CA ILE A 36 -2.11 -11.23 -2.86
C ILE A 36 -2.19 -12.73 -3.25
N GLY A 37 -3.38 -13.30 -3.33
CA GLY A 37 -3.61 -14.72 -3.58
C GLY A 37 -3.80 -15.54 -2.30
N LEU A 38 -4.29 -14.90 -1.24
CA LEU A 38 -4.68 -15.53 0.02
C LEU A 38 -6.15 -15.98 0.01
N ALA A 39 -6.96 -15.37 -0.84
CA ALA A 39 -8.38 -15.66 -1.03
C ALA A 39 -8.72 -15.64 -2.51
N GLY A 40 -9.90 -16.19 -2.85
CA GLY A 40 -10.36 -16.25 -4.24
C GLY A 40 -9.60 -17.26 -5.09
N ASN A 41 -9.95 -17.30 -6.39
CA ASN A 41 -9.37 -18.23 -7.36
C ASN A 41 -9.08 -17.55 -8.71
N LYS A 42 -9.03 -16.22 -8.76
CA LYS A 42 -8.76 -15.48 -9.98
C LYS A 42 -7.26 -15.48 -10.28
N PRO A 43 -6.85 -15.68 -11.55
CA PRO A 43 -5.45 -15.67 -11.93
C PRO A 43 -4.84 -14.26 -11.86
N GLY A 44 -3.50 -14.19 -11.83
CA GLY A 44 -2.75 -12.94 -11.88
C GLY A 44 -2.46 -12.32 -10.52
N ASN A 45 -2.72 -13.04 -9.44
CA ASN A 45 -2.39 -12.60 -8.07
C ASN A 45 -0.88 -12.62 -7.80
N MET A 46 -0.45 -11.98 -6.70
CA MET A 46 0.98 -11.85 -6.36
C MET A 46 1.68 -13.19 -6.15
N LYS A 47 0.99 -14.16 -5.54
CA LYS A 47 1.54 -15.50 -5.28
C LYS A 47 1.90 -16.23 -6.58
N GLU A 48 1.05 -16.14 -7.62
CA GLU A 48 1.37 -16.70 -8.94
C GLU A 48 2.58 -16.03 -9.59
N TRP A 49 2.88 -14.79 -9.23
CA TRP A 49 4.08 -14.06 -9.67
C TRP A 49 5.30 -14.32 -8.79
N GLY A 50 5.20 -15.28 -7.86
CA GLY A 50 6.31 -15.64 -6.98
C GLY A 50 6.62 -14.58 -5.91
N ILE A 51 5.64 -13.77 -5.53
CA ILE A 51 5.75 -12.80 -4.45
C ILE A 51 5.12 -13.43 -3.20
N ASP A 52 5.91 -13.55 -2.15
CA ASP A 52 5.48 -14.09 -0.86
C ASP A 52 4.75 -13.02 -0.02
N PHE A 53 4.00 -13.47 0.97
CA PHE A 53 3.27 -12.60 1.90
C PHE A 53 3.52 -12.99 3.35
N LYS A 54 3.69 -11.98 4.20
CA LYS A 54 3.72 -12.10 5.66
C LYS A 54 2.97 -10.95 6.31
N HIS A 55 2.51 -11.14 7.52
CA HIS A 55 1.95 -10.07 8.35
C HIS A 55 2.24 -10.34 9.82
N THR A 56 2.13 -9.32 10.65
CA THR A 56 2.05 -9.44 12.12
C THR A 56 0.64 -9.13 12.55
N ASP A 57 0.03 -10.01 13.32
CA ASP A 57 -1.27 -9.75 13.92
C ASP A 57 -1.19 -8.59 14.91
N LEU A 58 -2.28 -7.85 15.04
CA LEU A 58 -2.37 -6.82 16.07
C LEU A 58 -2.57 -7.47 17.44
N LEU A 59 -2.13 -6.79 18.48
CA LEU A 59 -2.45 -7.15 19.86
C LEU A 59 -3.96 -7.02 20.12
N ASP A 60 -4.46 -7.65 21.17
CA ASP A 60 -5.89 -7.65 21.54
C ASP A 60 -6.46 -6.23 21.72
N ASN A 61 -5.62 -5.27 22.08
CA ASN A 61 -6.00 -3.85 22.18
C ASN A 61 -5.97 -3.10 20.84
N GLY A 62 -5.69 -3.76 19.73
CA GLY A 62 -5.60 -3.19 18.39
C GLY A 62 -4.30 -2.44 18.09
N GLU A 63 -3.32 -2.49 18.98
CA GLU A 63 -1.99 -1.92 18.74
C GLU A 63 -1.10 -2.89 17.96
N VAL A 64 -0.09 -2.32 17.28
CA VAL A 64 0.93 -3.11 16.57
C VAL A 64 1.81 -3.87 17.57
N ASP A 65 2.01 -5.17 17.35
CA ASP A 65 3.01 -5.95 18.04
C ASP A 65 4.41 -5.64 17.48
N TYR A 66 5.05 -4.62 18.03
CA TYR A 66 6.37 -4.18 17.60
C TYR A 66 7.48 -5.20 17.92
N GLU A 67 7.28 -6.06 18.91
CA GLU A 67 8.27 -7.10 19.25
C GLU A 67 8.26 -8.21 18.20
N GLN A 68 7.07 -8.69 17.83
CA GLN A 68 6.95 -9.67 16.79
C GLN A 68 7.34 -9.09 15.43
N ALA A 69 6.90 -7.87 15.11
CA ALA A 69 7.26 -7.19 13.87
C ALA A 69 8.78 -7.01 13.72
N ARG A 70 9.52 -6.73 14.80
CA ARG A 70 10.98 -6.65 14.77
C ARG A 70 11.64 -7.97 14.37
N LYS A 71 11.10 -9.09 14.84
CA LYS A 71 11.59 -10.44 14.49
C LYS A 71 11.28 -10.75 13.02
N ASP A 72 10.05 -10.49 12.58
CA ASP A 72 9.61 -10.74 11.20
C ASP A 72 10.41 -9.93 10.19
N LEU A 73 10.68 -8.66 10.51
CA LEU A 73 11.46 -7.75 9.67
C LEU A 73 12.94 -8.14 9.49
N GLN A 74 13.45 -9.15 10.22
CA GLN A 74 14.79 -9.70 9.96
C GLN A 74 14.86 -10.50 8.64
N ASP A 75 13.73 -10.87 8.06
CA ASP A 75 13.69 -11.58 6.79
C ASP A 75 14.16 -10.65 5.65
N PRO A 76 15.31 -10.95 4.99
CA PRO A 76 15.86 -10.10 3.94
C PRO A 76 15.02 -10.06 2.66
N LYS A 77 14.09 -11.01 2.51
CA LYS A 77 13.15 -11.04 1.37
C LYS A 77 12.08 -9.97 1.47
N ILE A 78 11.78 -9.44 2.66
CA ILE A 78 10.85 -8.33 2.81
C ILE A 78 11.41 -7.09 2.14
N LYS A 79 10.72 -6.61 1.10
CA LYS A 79 11.09 -5.42 0.32
C LYS A 79 10.08 -4.28 0.46
N VAL A 80 8.84 -4.62 0.74
CA VAL A 80 7.77 -3.64 0.97
C VAL A 80 7.08 -3.94 2.28
N VAL A 81 6.98 -2.93 3.13
CA VAL A 81 6.17 -2.93 4.35
C VAL A 81 4.95 -2.08 4.13
N THR A 82 3.77 -2.66 4.35
CA THR A 82 2.49 -1.98 4.16
C THR A 82 1.82 -1.69 5.50
N ILE A 83 1.29 -0.48 5.61
CA ILE A 83 0.42 -0.02 6.69
C ILE A 83 -0.97 0.21 6.10
N GLN A 84 -1.99 -0.50 6.57
CA GLN A 84 -3.39 -0.22 6.28
C GLN A 84 -3.95 0.68 7.39
N ARG A 85 -4.23 1.96 7.08
CA ARG A 85 -4.67 2.96 8.05
C ARG A 85 -6.07 2.69 8.59
N SER A 86 -7.01 2.42 7.70
CA SER A 86 -8.40 2.15 8.09
C SER A 86 -8.59 0.76 8.69
N LEU A 87 -9.66 0.59 9.45
CA LEU A 87 -10.02 -0.71 10.02
C LEU A 87 -10.37 -1.76 8.95
N GLY A 88 -10.74 -1.34 7.72
CA GLY A 88 -11.29 -2.24 6.73
C GLY A 88 -12.59 -2.86 7.25
N TYR A 89 -12.66 -4.19 7.31
CA TYR A 89 -13.76 -4.95 7.90
C TYR A 89 -13.39 -5.55 9.28
N ALA A 90 -12.19 -5.23 9.80
CA ALA A 90 -11.77 -5.71 11.12
C ALA A 90 -12.40 -4.90 12.26
N VAL A 91 -12.59 -5.53 13.40
CA VAL A 91 -13.09 -4.83 14.60
C VAL A 91 -11.91 -4.18 15.33
N ARG A 92 -11.48 -3.02 14.86
CA ARG A 92 -10.43 -2.21 15.48
C ARG A 92 -10.64 -0.72 15.18
N ALA A 93 -9.96 0.14 15.91
CA ALA A 93 -9.91 1.57 15.56
C ALA A 93 -9.01 1.81 14.32
N SER A 94 -9.33 2.82 13.52
CA SER A 94 -8.41 3.35 12.51
C SER A 94 -7.20 4.01 13.17
N PHE A 95 -6.05 3.99 12.49
CA PHE A 95 -4.83 4.58 13.02
C PHE A 95 -4.79 6.10 12.77
N THR A 96 -4.54 6.86 13.83
CA THR A 96 -4.24 8.30 13.76
C THR A 96 -2.87 8.52 13.12
N MET A 97 -2.60 9.74 12.64
CA MET A 97 -1.28 10.09 12.13
C MET A 97 -0.18 9.95 13.17
N GLU A 98 -0.47 10.16 14.45
CA GLU A 98 0.49 9.92 15.54
C GLU A 98 0.95 8.45 15.56
N LYS A 99 0.00 7.51 15.48
CA LYS A 99 0.32 6.07 15.42
C LYS A 99 1.07 5.71 14.13
N ILE A 100 0.68 6.29 12.99
CA ILE A 100 1.38 6.07 11.73
C ILE A 100 2.81 6.60 11.78
N LYS A 101 3.05 7.79 12.33
CA LYS A 101 4.41 8.32 12.56
C LYS A 101 5.28 7.35 13.36
N LYS A 102 4.73 6.79 14.43
CA LYS A 102 5.43 5.78 15.26
C LYS A 102 5.78 4.54 14.43
N MET A 103 4.84 4.03 13.61
CA MET A 103 5.08 2.89 12.73
C MET A 103 6.16 3.19 11.69
N LEU A 104 6.09 4.34 11.01
CA LEU A 104 7.07 4.76 10.00
C LEU A 104 8.48 4.85 10.60
N LYS A 105 8.60 5.48 11.76
CA LYS A 105 9.87 5.58 12.49
C LYS A 105 10.40 4.19 12.84
N PHE A 106 9.58 3.33 13.44
CA PHE A 106 9.94 1.97 13.79
C PHE A 106 10.46 1.16 12.58
N ILE A 107 9.74 1.20 11.46
CA ILE A 107 10.17 0.47 10.25
C ILE A 107 11.55 0.96 9.80
N LYS A 108 11.76 2.27 9.72
CA LYS A 108 13.04 2.84 9.27
C LYS A 108 14.20 2.60 10.24
N GLU A 109 13.93 2.48 11.53
CA GLU A 109 14.95 2.09 12.53
C GLU A 109 15.36 0.62 12.40
N VAL A 110 14.41 -0.27 12.09
CA VAL A 110 14.66 -1.71 11.98
C VAL A 110 15.18 -2.10 10.59
N ARG A 111 14.60 -1.53 9.55
CA ARG A 111 14.88 -1.85 8.13
C ARG A 111 14.84 -0.57 7.27
N PRO A 112 15.92 0.21 7.27
CA PRO A 112 15.99 1.46 6.50
C PRO A 112 15.93 1.25 4.98
N ASP A 113 16.21 0.04 4.51
CA ASP A 113 16.26 -0.35 3.10
C ASP A 113 14.89 -0.68 2.47
N VAL A 114 13.90 -1.06 3.28
CA VAL A 114 12.59 -1.42 2.75
C VAL A 114 11.78 -0.20 2.30
N LYS A 115 10.91 -0.41 1.32
CA LYS A 115 9.91 0.60 0.91
C LYS A 115 8.70 0.53 1.84
N ILE A 116 8.17 1.69 2.20
CA ILE A 116 6.97 1.78 3.03
C ILE A 116 5.80 2.26 2.17
N PHE A 117 4.79 1.41 2.07
CA PHE A 117 3.53 1.72 1.41
C PHE A 117 2.43 1.94 2.44
N VAL A 118 1.61 2.99 2.27
CA VAL A 118 0.46 3.24 3.14
C VAL A 118 -0.82 3.20 2.33
N ASP A 119 -1.73 2.30 2.68
CA ASP A 119 -3.13 2.38 2.28
C ASP A 119 -3.81 3.41 3.19
N ASN A 120 -3.97 4.63 2.66
CA ASN A 120 -4.51 5.78 3.38
C ASN A 120 -6.02 5.97 3.16
N CYS A 121 -6.70 5.00 2.56
CA CYS A 121 -8.14 5.07 2.35
C CYS A 121 -8.90 5.37 3.63
N TYR A 122 -9.87 6.29 3.57
CA TYR A 122 -10.61 6.90 4.69
C TYR A 122 -9.76 7.81 5.61
N GLY A 123 -8.47 7.94 5.35
CA GLY A 123 -7.59 8.86 6.07
C GLY A 123 -7.32 10.16 5.33
N GLU A 124 -7.69 10.22 4.04
CA GLU A 124 -7.43 11.38 3.19
C GLU A 124 -8.08 12.64 3.78
N PHE A 125 -7.28 13.68 4.00
CA PHE A 125 -7.71 14.98 4.54
C PHE A 125 -8.40 14.91 5.92
N SER A 126 -8.27 13.81 6.64
CA SER A 126 -8.85 13.68 7.99
C SER A 126 -8.00 14.35 9.07
N GLU A 127 -6.73 14.57 8.78
CA GLU A 127 -5.77 15.28 9.63
C GLU A 127 -4.96 16.28 8.77
N THR A 128 -4.16 17.13 9.41
CA THR A 128 -3.43 18.23 8.72
C THR A 128 -2.26 17.75 7.87
N GLU A 129 -1.78 16.54 8.10
CA GLU A 129 -0.60 15.99 7.44
C GLU A 129 -0.88 14.55 6.98
N GLU A 130 -0.21 14.15 5.92
CA GLU A 130 -0.36 12.84 5.29
C GLU A 130 0.87 11.94 5.52
N PRO A 131 0.74 10.60 5.42
CA PRO A 131 1.83 9.67 5.69
C PRO A 131 3.14 9.95 4.94
N THR A 132 3.07 10.46 3.71
CA THR A 132 4.24 10.78 2.90
C THR A 132 5.10 11.90 3.50
N PHE A 133 4.51 12.82 4.26
CA PHE A 133 5.24 13.86 4.96
C PHE A 133 6.20 13.28 6.03
N TYR A 134 5.85 12.13 6.60
CA TYR A 134 6.62 11.46 7.64
C TYR A 134 7.45 10.27 7.17
N GLY A 135 7.64 10.13 5.86
CA GLY A 135 8.57 9.17 5.30
C GLY A 135 7.95 7.88 4.76
N ALA A 136 6.63 7.82 4.56
CA ALA A 136 6.06 6.80 3.68
C ALA A 136 6.60 7.02 2.25
N ASP A 137 7.06 5.95 1.61
CA ASP A 137 7.66 6.04 0.28
C ASP A 137 6.59 6.21 -0.80
N MET A 138 5.42 5.60 -0.59
CA MET A 138 4.23 5.72 -1.44
C MET A 138 2.97 5.56 -0.61
N MET A 139 1.90 6.24 -0.96
CA MET A 139 0.57 5.98 -0.41
C MET A 139 -0.50 5.94 -1.49
N ALA A 140 -1.55 5.17 -1.24
CA ALA A 140 -2.78 5.14 -2.03
C ALA A 140 -3.90 5.84 -1.29
N GLY A 141 -4.75 6.53 -2.03
CA GLY A 141 -6.00 7.10 -1.54
C GLY A 141 -7.14 6.92 -2.54
N SER A 142 -8.36 7.11 -2.06
CA SER A 142 -9.58 6.94 -2.83
C SER A 142 -10.24 8.28 -3.13
N LEU A 143 -10.57 8.53 -4.39
CA LEU A 143 -11.27 9.76 -4.78
C LEU A 143 -12.76 9.73 -4.43
N PHE A 144 -13.39 8.55 -4.36
CA PHE A 144 -14.83 8.45 -4.05
C PHE A 144 -15.14 8.35 -2.55
N LYS A 145 -14.10 8.30 -1.69
CA LYS A 145 -14.23 8.33 -0.24
C LYS A 145 -14.10 9.78 0.25
N ASN A 146 -13.17 10.10 1.16
CA ASN A 146 -13.08 11.42 1.79
C ASN A 146 -12.87 12.57 0.79
N ALA A 147 -12.01 12.37 -0.22
CA ALA A 147 -11.62 13.43 -1.16
C ALA A 147 -12.77 13.93 -2.04
N GLY A 148 -13.68 13.05 -2.42
CA GLY A 148 -14.74 13.39 -3.39
C GLY A 148 -16.07 12.69 -3.11
N ALA A 149 -16.30 12.26 -1.87
CA ALA A 149 -17.54 11.59 -1.47
C ALA A 149 -18.78 12.41 -1.80
N GLY A 150 -19.74 11.79 -2.48
CA GLY A 150 -20.95 12.44 -2.96
C GLY A 150 -20.83 13.10 -4.34
N ILE A 151 -19.65 13.32 -4.87
CA ILE A 151 -19.40 13.93 -6.18
C ILE A 151 -18.73 12.91 -7.12
N VAL A 152 -17.67 12.28 -6.69
CA VAL A 152 -16.86 11.34 -7.49
C VAL A 152 -17.36 9.92 -7.32
N LYS A 153 -17.77 9.29 -8.43
CA LYS A 153 -18.32 7.92 -8.41
C LYS A 153 -17.26 6.83 -8.33
N ALA A 154 -16.05 7.10 -8.82
CA ALA A 154 -14.93 6.16 -8.85
C ALA A 154 -13.61 6.92 -8.98
N GLY A 155 -12.51 6.23 -8.70
CA GLY A 155 -11.19 6.77 -8.86
C GLY A 155 -10.33 6.59 -7.61
N ALA A 156 -9.03 6.61 -7.84
CA ALA A 156 -8.03 6.52 -6.80
C ALA A 156 -6.75 7.21 -7.27
N PHE A 157 -5.83 7.44 -6.36
CA PHE A 157 -4.55 8.05 -6.66
C PHE A 157 -3.41 7.35 -5.92
N LEU A 158 -2.21 7.50 -6.47
CA LEU A 158 -0.95 7.17 -5.82
C LEU A 158 -0.13 8.45 -5.72
N VAL A 159 0.47 8.69 -4.56
CA VAL A 159 1.45 9.76 -4.33
C VAL A 159 2.65 9.20 -3.57
N GLY A 160 3.83 9.76 -3.81
CA GLY A 160 5.05 9.27 -3.19
C GLY A 160 6.30 9.74 -3.91
N LYS A 161 7.40 9.03 -3.69
CA LYS A 161 8.68 9.34 -4.33
C LYS A 161 8.57 9.22 -5.85
N LYS A 162 9.22 10.15 -6.56
CA LYS A 162 9.13 10.30 -8.01
C LYS A 162 9.42 8.99 -8.76
N ASP A 163 10.52 8.33 -8.43
CA ASP A 163 10.93 7.08 -9.05
C ASP A 163 9.90 5.95 -8.88
N LEU A 164 9.28 5.87 -7.71
CA LEU A 164 8.25 4.88 -7.42
C LEU A 164 6.94 5.18 -8.15
N ILE A 165 6.56 6.45 -8.25
CA ILE A 165 5.38 6.88 -9.01
C ILE A 165 5.59 6.67 -10.52
N GLU A 166 6.79 6.89 -11.03
CA GLU A 166 7.14 6.56 -12.43
C GLU A 166 7.01 5.05 -12.69
N GLY A 167 7.52 4.22 -11.77
CA GLY A 167 7.36 2.76 -11.83
C GLY A 167 5.89 2.32 -11.80
N ALA A 168 5.08 2.93 -10.93
CA ALA A 168 3.65 2.67 -10.86
C ALA A 168 2.93 3.10 -12.15
N GLY A 169 3.30 4.25 -12.73
CA GLY A 169 2.77 4.72 -14.01
C GLY A 169 3.13 3.79 -15.17
N SER A 170 4.35 3.25 -15.19
CA SER A 170 4.74 2.21 -16.15
C SER A 170 3.90 0.95 -15.97
N ARG A 171 3.72 0.48 -14.74
CA ARG A 171 2.90 -0.71 -14.45
C ARG A 171 1.43 -0.52 -14.83
N LEU A 172 0.89 0.67 -14.65
CA LEU A 172 -0.50 1.00 -14.98
C LEU A 172 -0.74 0.99 -16.50
N ASN A 173 0.23 1.43 -17.28
CA ASN A 173 0.10 1.55 -18.75
C ASN A 173 0.70 0.31 -19.42
N VAL A 174 1.99 0.35 -19.74
CA VAL A 174 2.70 -0.76 -20.41
C VAL A 174 3.95 -1.11 -19.60
N PRO A 175 3.90 -2.18 -18.80
CA PRO A 175 5.05 -2.63 -18.03
C PRO A 175 6.28 -2.84 -18.93
N GLY A 176 7.39 -2.18 -18.58
CA GLY A 176 8.63 -2.22 -19.36
C GLY A 176 8.78 -1.11 -20.41
N ALA A 177 7.70 -0.64 -21.02
CA ALA A 177 7.74 0.45 -22.02
C ALA A 177 7.44 1.83 -21.42
N GLY A 178 6.66 1.88 -20.34
CA GLY A 178 6.40 3.12 -19.60
C GLY A 178 5.11 3.83 -19.97
N LYS A 179 4.97 5.08 -19.52
CA LYS A 179 3.73 5.86 -19.62
C LYS A 179 3.42 6.38 -21.03
N GLY A 180 4.42 6.51 -21.88
CA GLY A 180 4.28 7.08 -23.22
C GLY A 180 3.51 6.19 -24.20
N GLU A 181 3.44 4.90 -23.94
CA GLU A 181 2.83 3.90 -24.84
C GLU A 181 1.35 3.64 -24.55
N GLY A 182 0.83 4.14 -23.44
CA GLY A 182 -0.59 3.94 -23.09
C GLY A 182 -1.53 4.85 -23.86
N ALA A 183 -2.80 4.45 -23.97
CA ALA A 183 -3.88 5.33 -24.42
C ALA A 183 -4.09 6.46 -23.41
N THR A 184 -3.53 7.62 -23.68
CA THR A 184 -3.72 8.84 -22.89
C THR A 184 -4.60 9.82 -23.67
N TRP A 185 -5.50 10.50 -22.97
CA TRP A 185 -6.17 11.66 -23.54
C TRP A 185 -5.09 12.72 -23.81
N GLY A 186 -5.14 13.38 -24.98
CA GLY A 186 -4.08 14.31 -25.43
C GLY A 186 -3.65 15.36 -24.40
N TYR A 187 -4.55 15.81 -23.56
CA TYR A 187 -4.28 16.80 -22.49
C TYR A 187 -3.50 16.24 -21.27
N LEU A 188 -3.14 14.98 -21.28
CA LEU A 188 -2.30 14.36 -20.23
C LEU A 188 -0.84 14.15 -20.70
N ARG A 189 -0.46 14.68 -21.86
CA ARG A 189 0.86 14.48 -22.46
C ARG A 189 1.83 15.65 -22.24
N ASP A 190 1.37 16.75 -21.72
CA ASP A 190 2.18 17.95 -21.47
C ASP A 190 2.83 17.95 -20.08
#